data_f69bbc5e6f366e9abe822e30795e6200
#
_entry.id   f69bbc5e6f366e9abe822e30795e6200
#
_cell.length_a   1.000
_cell.length_b   1.000
_cell.length_c   1.000
_cell.angle_alpha   90.00
_cell.angle_beta   90.00
_cell.angle_gamma   90.00
#
_symmetry.space_group_name_H-M   'P 1'
#
loop_
_entity.id
_entity.type
_entity.pdbx_description
1 polymer ?
#
loop_
_entity_poly.entity_id
_entity_poly.type
_entity_poly.pdbx_seq_one_letter_code
_entity_poly.pdbx_strand_id
1 'polypeptide(L)'
;MTNEHYTIQEKLHILADAAKYDVACTSSGSSRRGQKGELGNAVSCGICHSFAADGRCISLLKILMTNHCVYDCKYCINRASNDVKRATFTPEEICNLTVEFYKRNYIEGLFLSSGILKNPTYTMEKMCETLLLLRTKYHFNGYIHVKTIPGASDELLAAAGYLADRVSVNLELTTSEGLRKLAPNKTMQTILNPMGKVQNTIAAHRVALGKSAYMERSRGNQYLQAGIFSDTSKQQFQKKLESRAALQRETDVSKTSARSNPAVLDSSFTWNQAYQLAPHDMSRLKRSFAPAGQSTQMIIGATGESDYTLLQTTQQLYQGFDLKRVFYSAY
;
A
#
# COMPACT_ATOMS: atom_id res chain seq x y z
N MET A 1 26.50 -7.02 14.60
CA MET A 1 25.73 -6.98 13.34
C MET A 1 26.72 -7.26 12.23
N THR A 2 26.77 -8.46 11.71
CA THR A 2 27.61 -8.83 10.58
C THR A 2 27.12 -8.05 9.36
N ASN A 3 27.94 -7.11 8.87
CA ASN A 3 27.78 -6.47 7.57
C ASN A 3 28.08 -7.52 6.49
N GLU A 4 27.17 -8.46 6.29
CA GLU A 4 27.23 -9.32 5.13
C GLU A 4 26.92 -8.46 3.90
N HIS A 5 27.91 -8.25 3.07
CA HIS A 5 27.76 -7.55 1.79
C HIS A 5 27.05 -8.45 0.79
N TYR A 6 25.72 -8.52 0.89
CA TYR A 6 24.91 -9.22 -0.11
C TYR A 6 24.91 -8.46 -1.43
N THR A 7 25.08 -9.19 -2.52
CA THR A 7 24.79 -8.69 -3.87
C THR A 7 23.30 -8.36 -4.01
N ILE A 8 22.94 -7.53 -4.98
CA ILE A 8 21.54 -7.21 -5.28
C ILE A 8 20.72 -8.48 -5.55
N GLN A 9 21.31 -9.47 -6.19
CA GLN A 9 20.64 -10.75 -6.49
C GLN A 9 20.36 -11.57 -5.22
N GLU A 10 21.29 -11.63 -4.28
CA GLU A 10 21.10 -12.29 -2.99
C GLU A 10 20.05 -11.56 -2.15
N LYS A 11 20.11 -10.21 -2.09
CA LYS A 11 19.06 -9.40 -1.43
C LYS A 11 17.69 -9.67 -2.05
N LEU A 12 17.59 -9.72 -3.38
CA LEU A 12 16.34 -10.00 -4.07
C LEU A 12 15.79 -11.36 -3.68
N HIS A 13 16.63 -12.38 -3.62
CA HIS A 13 16.21 -13.72 -3.20
C HIS A 13 15.66 -13.73 -1.77
N ILE A 14 16.37 -13.12 -0.82
CA ILE A 14 15.96 -13.04 0.59
C ILE A 14 14.67 -12.23 0.76
N LEU A 15 14.59 -11.06 0.14
CA LEU A 15 13.50 -10.10 0.39
C LEU A 15 12.24 -10.40 -0.43
N ALA A 16 12.38 -11.04 -1.58
CA ALA A 16 11.23 -11.54 -2.34
C ALA A 16 10.65 -12.81 -1.69
N ASP A 17 11.48 -13.72 -1.19
CA ASP A 17 11.01 -14.88 -0.44
C ASP A 17 10.30 -14.47 0.85
N ALA A 18 10.84 -13.52 1.60
CA ALA A 18 10.19 -12.95 2.78
C ALA A 18 8.85 -12.26 2.47
N ALA A 19 8.69 -11.72 1.25
CA ALA A 19 7.46 -11.06 0.83
C ALA A 19 6.31 -12.03 0.46
N LYS A 20 6.57 -13.32 0.27
CA LYS A 20 5.53 -14.30 -0.13
C LYS A 20 4.39 -14.44 0.88
N TYR A 21 4.66 -14.20 2.15
CA TYR A 21 3.68 -14.25 3.24
C TYR A 21 2.71 -13.04 3.26
N ASP A 22 2.96 -12.05 2.43
CA ASP A 22 2.10 -10.88 2.26
C ASP A 22 1.08 -11.16 1.16
N VAL A 23 -0.16 -11.52 1.52
CA VAL A 23 -1.17 -12.06 0.59
C VAL A 23 -1.90 -10.96 -0.18
N ALA A 24 -1.21 -9.93 -0.63
CA ALA A 24 -1.84 -8.94 -1.50
C ALA A 24 -2.06 -9.42 -2.95
N CYS A 25 -1.69 -10.66 -3.27
CA CYS A 25 -1.78 -11.22 -4.63
C CYS A 25 -1.55 -12.74 -4.64
N THR A 26 -2.04 -13.40 -5.68
CA THR A 26 -1.79 -14.81 -5.93
C THR A 26 -0.45 -14.98 -6.67
N SER A 27 0.56 -15.57 -6.03
CA SER A 27 1.75 -16.07 -6.71
C SER A 27 1.50 -17.51 -7.17
N SER A 28 2.08 -17.91 -8.32
CA SER A 28 1.90 -19.27 -8.85
C SER A 28 2.49 -20.37 -7.95
N GLY A 29 3.38 -19.99 -7.03
CA GLY A 29 4.03 -20.92 -6.09
C GLY A 29 4.91 -22.01 -6.75
N SER A 30 5.05 -22.00 -8.08
CA SER A 30 5.83 -23.01 -8.80
C SER A 30 7.29 -22.58 -8.98
N SER A 31 8.21 -23.51 -8.71
CA SER A 31 9.64 -23.33 -8.97
C SER A 31 10.14 -24.50 -9.84
N ARG A 32 10.76 -24.19 -11.00
CA ARG A 32 11.32 -25.17 -11.91
C ARG A 32 12.59 -24.63 -12.55
N ARG A 33 13.66 -25.38 -12.45
CA ARG A 33 14.94 -25.05 -13.08
C ARG A 33 14.87 -25.32 -14.57
N GLY A 34 15.41 -24.43 -15.39
CA GLY A 34 15.58 -24.66 -16.82
C GLY A 34 16.43 -25.87 -17.08
N GLN A 35 16.06 -26.69 -18.06
CA GLN A 35 16.81 -27.89 -18.52
C GLN A 35 17.39 -27.63 -19.91
N LYS A 36 18.50 -28.29 -20.22
CA LYS A 36 19.14 -28.20 -21.55
C LYS A 36 18.18 -28.72 -22.62
N GLY A 37 17.84 -27.85 -23.58
CA GLY A 37 16.87 -28.17 -24.65
C GLY A 37 15.45 -27.69 -24.37
N GLU A 38 15.17 -27.12 -23.20
CA GLU A 38 13.89 -26.49 -22.87
C GLU A 38 14.04 -24.97 -22.73
N LEU A 39 12.97 -24.25 -23.06
CA LEU A 39 12.92 -22.80 -22.92
C LEU A 39 12.31 -22.41 -21.58
N GLY A 40 13.05 -21.60 -20.79
CA GLY A 40 12.58 -20.95 -19.59
C GLY A 40 12.83 -21.69 -18.28
N ASN A 41 12.62 -20.97 -17.21
CA ASN A 41 12.59 -21.45 -15.84
C ASN A 41 11.37 -20.82 -15.13
N ALA A 42 10.91 -21.46 -14.07
CA ALA A 42 9.90 -20.88 -13.18
C ALA A 42 10.53 -20.57 -11.83
N VAL A 43 10.32 -19.36 -11.33
CA VAL A 43 10.76 -18.94 -9.99
C VAL A 43 9.53 -18.57 -9.18
N SER A 44 9.41 -19.14 -7.99
CA SER A 44 8.22 -19.01 -7.15
C SER A 44 8.11 -17.68 -6.39
N CYS A 45 9.09 -16.81 -6.48
CA CYS A 45 9.15 -15.56 -5.72
C CYS A 45 9.43 -14.33 -6.59
N GLY A 46 9.07 -13.16 -6.08
CA GLY A 46 9.43 -11.87 -6.64
C GLY A 46 8.41 -11.25 -7.59
N ILE A 47 7.59 -12.02 -8.28
CA ILE A 47 6.54 -11.49 -9.16
C ILE A 47 5.18 -11.95 -8.66
N CYS A 48 4.27 -11.02 -8.46
CA CYS A 48 2.90 -11.29 -8.10
C CYS A 48 1.92 -10.75 -9.14
N HIS A 49 0.72 -11.28 -9.11
CA HIS A 49 -0.35 -10.86 -10.02
C HIS A 49 -1.44 -10.14 -9.24
N SER A 50 -1.83 -8.96 -9.70
CA SER A 50 -2.96 -8.19 -9.20
C SER A 50 -3.93 -7.96 -10.34
N PHE A 51 -5.23 -7.97 -10.06
CA PHE A 51 -6.23 -7.72 -11.08
C PHE A 51 -6.62 -6.24 -11.07
N ALA A 52 -6.57 -5.61 -12.23
CA ALA A 52 -7.12 -4.29 -12.47
C ALA A 52 -8.66 -4.31 -12.42
N ALA A 53 -9.28 -3.13 -12.38
CA ALA A 53 -10.74 -3.02 -12.35
C ALA A 53 -11.41 -3.56 -13.63
N ASP A 54 -10.69 -3.56 -14.74
CA ASP A 54 -11.11 -4.08 -16.05
C ASP A 54 -10.89 -5.60 -16.22
N GLY A 55 -10.41 -6.29 -15.18
CA GLY A 55 -10.15 -7.72 -15.16
C GLY A 55 -8.78 -8.15 -15.68
N ARG A 56 -7.93 -7.21 -16.16
CA ARG A 56 -6.58 -7.54 -16.60
C ARG A 56 -5.71 -7.94 -15.42
N CYS A 57 -4.84 -8.93 -15.65
CA CYS A 57 -3.80 -9.33 -14.71
C CYS A 57 -2.61 -8.39 -14.83
N ILE A 58 -2.17 -7.81 -13.73
CA ILE A 58 -1.01 -6.93 -13.63
C ILE A 58 0.10 -7.67 -12.89
N SER A 59 1.25 -7.83 -13.53
CA SER A 59 2.44 -8.43 -12.92
C SER A 59 3.19 -7.39 -12.10
N LEU A 60 3.44 -7.66 -10.83
CA LEU A 60 4.13 -6.74 -9.93
C LEU A 60 5.42 -7.37 -9.38
N LEU A 61 6.50 -6.59 -9.34
CA LEU A 61 7.65 -6.92 -8.51
C LEU A 61 7.23 -6.77 -7.05
N LYS A 62 7.18 -7.88 -6.33
CA LYS A 62 6.78 -7.92 -4.92
C LYS A 62 7.99 -8.15 -4.04
N ILE A 63 8.37 -7.13 -3.30
CA ILE A 63 9.54 -7.17 -2.43
C ILE A 63 9.29 -6.46 -1.10
N LEU A 64 10.08 -6.87 -0.09
CA LEU A 64 10.30 -6.07 1.10
C LEU A 64 11.46 -5.10 0.86
N MET A 65 11.35 -3.86 1.35
CA MET A 65 12.51 -2.98 1.45
C MET A 65 13.53 -3.56 2.44
N THR A 66 13.06 -4.09 3.56
CA THR A 66 13.87 -4.80 4.54
C THR A 66 13.05 -5.88 5.24
N ASN A 67 13.70 -6.99 5.60
CA ASN A 67 13.13 -7.97 6.52
C ASN A 67 13.73 -7.87 7.94
N HIS A 68 14.60 -6.89 8.21
CA HIS A 68 14.87 -6.47 9.58
C HIS A 68 13.60 -5.84 10.17
N CYS A 69 13.24 -6.25 11.39
CA CYS A 69 12.09 -5.71 12.08
C CYS A 69 12.40 -5.56 13.56
N VAL A 70 12.04 -4.42 14.15
CA VAL A 70 12.13 -4.19 15.60
C VAL A 70 10.93 -4.75 16.36
N TYR A 71 9.87 -5.18 15.64
CA TYR A 71 8.68 -5.78 16.23
C TYR A 71 8.79 -7.30 16.28
N ASP A 72 8.13 -7.87 17.27
CA ASP A 72 8.10 -9.32 17.48
C ASP A 72 6.69 -9.90 17.32
N CYS A 73 6.02 -9.59 16.22
CA CYS A 73 4.69 -10.13 15.92
C CYS A 73 4.77 -11.64 15.73
N LYS A 74 4.11 -12.43 16.58
CA LYS A 74 4.25 -13.89 16.64
C LYS A 74 3.88 -14.62 15.36
N TYR A 75 3.01 -14.04 14.54
CA TYR A 75 2.62 -14.59 13.24
C TYR A 75 3.61 -14.27 12.11
N CYS A 76 4.60 -13.42 12.35
CA CYS A 76 5.47 -12.91 11.28
C CYS A 76 6.79 -13.69 11.23
N ILE A 77 7.13 -14.20 10.04
CA ILE A 77 8.42 -14.86 9.82
C ILE A 77 9.61 -13.92 10.04
N ASN A 78 9.40 -12.62 9.83
CA ASN A 78 10.42 -11.57 9.96
C ASN A 78 10.43 -10.92 11.35
N ARG A 79 9.79 -11.49 12.36
CA ARG A 79 9.82 -10.96 13.72
C ARG A 79 11.25 -10.90 14.27
N ALA A 80 11.49 -9.97 15.21
CA ALA A 80 12.83 -9.70 15.75
C ALA A 80 13.51 -10.97 16.31
N SER A 81 12.75 -11.83 16.98
CA SER A 81 13.26 -13.05 17.64
C SER A 81 13.55 -14.23 16.68
N ASN A 82 13.14 -14.16 15.40
CA ASN A 82 13.42 -15.24 14.45
C ASN A 82 14.85 -15.12 13.90
N ASP A 83 15.54 -16.26 13.89
CA ASP A 83 16.85 -16.40 13.25
C ASP A 83 16.66 -16.70 11.76
N VAL A 84 16.54 -15.64 10.97
CA VAL A 84 16.44 -15.70 9.50
C VAL A 84 17.46 -14.77 8.86
N LYS A 85 17.91 -15.09 7.66
CA LYS A 85 18.79 -14.20 6.89
C LYS A 85 18.12 -12.84 6.72
N ARG A 86 18.85 -11.78 7.02
CA ARG A 86 18.35 -10.40 7.00
C ARG A 86 19.06 -9.61 5.91
N ALA A 87 18.26 -8.87 5.14
CA ALA A 87 18.77 -7.97 4.12
C ALA A 87 17.99 -6.66 4.11
N THR A 88 18.58 -5.63 3.51
CA THR A 88 17.95 -4.33 3.30
C THR A 88 18.37 -3.79 1.95
N PHE A 89 17.39 -3.38 1.16
CA PHE A 89 17.62 -2.60 -0.05
C PHE A 89 17.75 -1.11 0.28
N THR A 90 18.59 -0.42 -0.45
CA THR A 90 18.53 1.04 -0.51
C THR A 90 17.38 1.47 -1.45
N PRO A 91 16.88 2.73 -1.33
CA PRO A 91 15.89 3.26 -2.25
C PRO A 91 16.32 3.14 -3.72
N GLU A 92 17.58 3.43 -4.03
CA GLU A 92 18.15 3.34 -5.38
C GLU A 92 18.18 1.91 -5.91
N GLU A 93 18.54 0.93 -5.08
CA GLU A 93 18.54 -0.48 -5.47
C GLU A 93 17.13 -0.95 -5.88
N ILE A 94 16.10 -0.56 -5.12
CA ILE A 94 14.70 -0.87 -5.45
C ILE A 94 14.29 -0.19 -6.76
N CYS A 95 14.65 1.08 -6.94
CA CYS A 95 14.35 1.81 -8.15
C CYS A 95 14.98 1.14 -9.37
N ASN A 96 16.27 0.83 -9.29
CA ASN A 96 16.99 0.17 -10.39
C ASN A 96 16.38 -1.19 -10.75
N LEU A 97 16.10 -2.04 -9.74
CA LEU A 97 15.44 -3.33 -9.96
C LEU A 97 14.08 -3.15 -10.64
N THR A 98 13.25 -2.24 -10.14
CA THR A 98 11.91 -1.99 -10.68
C THR A 98 11.96 -1.54 -12.13
N VAL A 99 12.83 -0.58 -12.45
CA VAL A 99 12.97 -0.04 -13.80
C VAL A 99 13.55 -1.07 -14.77
N GLU A 100 14.56 -1.82 -14.35
CA GLU A 100 15.16 -2.87 -15.19
C GLU A 100 14.19 -4.02 -15.50
N PHE A 101 13.38 -4.43 -14.52
CA PHE A 101 12.35 -5.45 -14.74
C PHE A 101 11.22 -4.95 -15.63
N TYR A 102 10.84 -3.67 -15.44
CA TYR A 102 9.82 -3.03 -16.27
C TYR A 102 10.27 -2.91 -17.73
N LYS A 103 11.50 -2.44 -17.99
CA LYS A 103 12.07 -2.33 -19.35
C LYS A 103 12.12 -3.66 -20.08
N ARG A 104 12.29 -4.76 -19.36
CA ARG A 104 12.29 -6.13 -19.90
C ARG A 104 10.90 -6.75 -20.01
N ASN A 105 9.84 -6.00 -19.74
CA ASN A 105 8.46 -6.47 -19.72
C ASN A 105 8.18 -7.64 -18.76
N TYR A 106 8.96 -7.77 -17.69
CA TYR A 106 8.70 -8.79 -16.66
C TYR A 106 7.60 -8.38 -15.70
N ILE A 107 7.44 -7.07 -15.48
CA ILE A 107 6.48 -6.48 -14.56
C ILE A 107 5.82 -5.25 -15.16
N GLU A 108 4.64 -4.93 -14.67
CA GLU A 108 3.92 -3.68 -14.95
C GLU A 108 3.99 -2.69 -13.78
N GLY A 109 4.49 -3.13 -12.61
CA GLY A 109 4.57 -2.29 -11.44
C GLY A 109 5.31 -2.89 -10.26
N LEU A 110 5.26 -2.17 -9.15
CA LEU A 110 5.91 -2.50 -7.89
C LEU A 110 4.88 -2.71 -6.78
N PHE A 111 5.02 -3.77 -5.99
CA PHE A 111 4.42 -3.91 -4.67
C PHE A 111 5.52 -3.80 -3.62
N LEU A 112 5.52 -2.72 -2.87
CA LEU A 112 6.52 -2.44 -1.84
C LEU A 112 5.93 -2.56 -0.45
N SER A 113 6.52 -3.43 0.36
CA SER A 113 6.28 -3.55 1.80
C SER A 113 7.61 -3.50 2.57
N SER A 114 7.56 -3.59 3.89
CA SER A 114 8.79 -3.55 4.70
C SER A 114 8.56 -4.17 6.08
N GLY A 115 9.60 -4.77 6.65
CA GLY A 115 9.78 -4.83 8.10
C GLY A 115 10.00 -3.43 8.67
N ILE A 116 9.98 -3.28 9.99
CA ILE A 116 10.14 -1.97 10.65
C ILE A 116 11.59 -1.83 11.12
N LEU A 117 12.35 -1.01 10.38
CA LEU A 117 13.72 -0.67 10.70
C LEU A 117 13.73 0.55 11.64
N LYS A 118 14.42 0.47 12.77
CA LYS A 118 14.49 1.50 13.81
C LYS A 118 13.10 1.86 14.40
N ASN A 119 12.24 2.51 13.64
CA ASN A 119 10.87 2.88 14.02
C ASN A 119 9.96 3.02 12.77
N PRO A 120 8.63 3.14 12.96
CA PRO A 120 7.67 3.27 11.86
C PRO A 120 7.92 4.45 10.94
N THR A 121 8.21 5.63 11.49
CA THR A 121 8.42 6.87 10.75
C THR A 121 9.66 6.76 9.86
N TYR A 122 10.81 6.36 10.40
CA TYR A 122 12.04 6.16 9.63
C TYR A 122 11.86 5.17 8.48
N THR A 123 11.15 4.07 8.74
CA THR A 123 10.90 3.06 7.70
C THR A 123 10.03 3.62 6.60
N MET A 124 8.96 4.33 6.97
CA MET A 124 8.05 4.93 6.01
C MET A 124 8.71 6.05 5.21
N GLU A 125 9.62 6.84 5.81
CA GLU A 125 10.45 7.83 5.11
C GLU A 125 11.24 7.19 3.97
N LYS A 126 11.94 6.08 4.26
CA LYS A 126 12.72 5.36 3.24
C LYS A 126 11.85 4.75 2.14
N MET A 127 10.66 4.27 2.47
CA MET A 127 9.70 3.81 1.48
C MET A 127 9.20 4.98 0.61
N CYS A 128 8.83 6.10 1.20
CA CYS A 128 8.41 7.29 0.45
C CYS A 128 9.54 7.86 -0.42
N GLU A 129 10.79 7.84 0.06
CA GLU A 129 11.98 8.21 -0.73
C GLU A 129 12.07 7.35 -2.00
N THR A 130 11.89 6.02 -1.85
CA THR A 130 11.87 5.09 -2.98
C THR A 130 10.79 5.46 -4.00
N LEU A 131 9.56 5.72 -3.53
CA LEU A 131 8.45 6.07 -4.41
C LEU A 131 8.68 7.41 -5.12
N LEU A 132 9.25 8.38 -4.40
CA LEU A 132 9.57 9.69 -4.95
C LEU A 132 10.64 9.57 -6.06
N LEU A 133 11.73 8.86 -5.79
CA LEU A 133 12.78 8.60 -6.79
C LEU A 133 12.21 7.93 -8.04
N LEU A 134 11.35 6.91 -7.87
CA LEU A 134 10.68 6.27 -9.00
C LEU A 134 9.88 7.27 -9.84
N ARG A 135 9.11 8.15 -9.20
CA ARG A 135 8.24 9.11 -9.90
C ARG A 135 8.99 10.28 -10.51
N THR A 136 10.05 10.77 -9.86
CA THR A 136 10.77 11.98 -10.29
C THR A 136 12.04 11.68 -11.09
N LYS A 137 12.99 10.95 -10.51
CA LYS A 137 14.29 10.66 -11.12
C LYS A 137 14.18 9.64 -12.27
N TYR A 138 13.39 8.58 -12.07
CA TYR A 138 13.26 7.50 -13.05
C TYR A 138 12.04 7.67 -13.96
N HIS A 139 11.21 8.67 -13.75
CA HIS A 139 9.98 8.93 -14.50
C HIS A 139 9.10 7.68 -14.67
N PHE A 140 9.12 6.81 -13.65
CA PHE A 140 8.37 5.56 -13.68
C PHE A 140 6.88 5.83 -13.51
N ASN A 141 6.09 5.57 -14.56
CA ASN A 141 4.63 5.74 -14.55
C ASN A 141 3.86 4.43 -14.39
N GLY A 142 4.55 3.30 -14.16
CA GLY A 142 3.92 2.01 -13.87
C GLY A 142 3.15 2.01 -12.55
N TYR A 143 2.39 0.94 -12.33
CA TYR A 143 1.57 0.78 -11.14
C TYR A 143 2.43 0.62 -9.88
N ILE A 144 2.08 1.32 -8.81
CA ILE A 144 2.71 1.17 -7.49
C ILE A 144 1.65 0.87 -6.43
N HIS A 145 1.85 -0.24 -5.73
CA HIS A 145 1.12 -0.57 -4.52
C HIS A 145 2.09 -0.50 -3.33
N VAL A 146 1.80 0.33 -2.35
CA VAL A 146 2.60 0.45 -1.13
C VAL A 146 1.81 -0.02 0.08
N LYS A 147 2.47 -0.83 0.92
CA LYS A 147 1.96 -1.21 2.23
C LYS A 147 2.52 -0.23 3.26
N THR A 148 1.67 0.66 3.75
CA THR A 148 2.08 1.67 4.74
C THR A 148 2.33 1.05 6.11
N ILE A 149 3.20 1.70 6.87
CA ILE A 149 3.58 1.24 8.20
C ILE A 149 2.66 1.88 9.24
N PRO A 150 1.89 1.08 10.01
CA PRO A 150 1.09 1.61 11.12
C PRO A 150 1.97 2.36 12.14
N GLY A 151 1.52 3.56 12.55
CA GLY A 151 2.26 4.40 13.48
C GLY A 151 3.27 5.36 12.82
N ALA A 152 3.37 5.38 11.48
CA ALA A 152 4.07 6.45 10.76
C ALA A 152 3.28 7.76 10.80
N SER A 153 3.95 8.89 10.54
CA SER A 153 3.32 10.20 10.56
C SER A 153 2.30 10.36 9.43
N ASP A 154 1.35 11.30 9.62
CA ASP A 154 0.28 11.57 8.67
C ASP A 154 0.79 12.15 7.35
N GLU A 155 1.85 12.94 7.41
CA GLU A 155 2.51 13.54 6.25
C GLU A 155 3.08 12.46 5.35
N LEU A 156 3.73 11.43 5.93
CA LEU A 156 4.26 10.29 5.19
C LEU A 156 3.16 9.42 4.60
N LEU A 157 2.06 9.25 5.33
CA LEU A 157 0.88 8.55 4.81
C LEU A 157 0.29 9.31 3.61
N ALA A 158 0.20 10.63 3.70
CA ALA A 158 -0.27 11.47 2.60
C ALA A 158 0.69 11.41 1.41
N ALA A 159 2.01 11.53 1.63
CA ALA A 159 3.01 11.41 0.59
C ALA A 159 2.91 10.07 -0.15
N ALA A 160 2.81 8.96 0.59
CA ALA A 160 2.61 7.65 0.00
C ALA A 160 1.34 7.57 -0.86
N GLY A 161 0.23 8.16 -0.40
CA GLY A 161 -1.03 8.18 -1.14
C GLY A 161 -0.95 8.94 -2.47
N TYR A 162 -0.18 10.01 -2.57
CA TYR A 162 0.04 10.73 -3.84
C TYR A 162 1.03 10.04 -4.78
N LEU A 163 2.00 9.32 -4.23
CA LEU A 163 3.05 8.65 -5.00
C LEU A 163 2.64 7.25 -5.49
N ALA A 164 1.74 6.58 -4.76
CA ALA A 164 1.26 5.24 -5.09
C ALA A 164 -0.11 5.27 -5.78
N ASP A 165 -0.40 4.20 -6.52
CA ASP A 165 -1.73 3.99 -7.11
C ASP A 165 -2.66 3.30 -6.11
N ARG A 166 -2.14 2.43 -5.26
CA ARG A 166 -2.87 1.78 -4.16
C ARG A 166 -2.07 1.84 -2.87
N VAL A 167 -2.80 2.06 -1.78
CA VAL A 167 -2.26 2.02 -0.42
C VAL A 167 -2.92 0.84 0.32
N SER A 168 -2.15 0.14 1.15
CA SER A 168 -2.71 -0.85 2.08
C SER A 168 -2.20 -0.63 3.50
N VAL A 169 -3.10 -0.84 4.44
CA VAL A 169 -2.82 -0.89 5.88
C VAL A 169 -3.36 -2.23 6.37
N ASN A 170 -2.50 -3.12 6.83
CA ASN A 170 -2.96 -4.43 7.24
C ASN A 170 -3.59 -4.39 8.63
N LEU A 171 -4.81 -4.91 8.73
CA LEU A 171 -5.49 -5.11 10.01
C LEU A 171 -4.83 -6.24 10.81
N GLU A 172 -4.44 -7.29 10.13
CA GLU A 172 -3.86 -8.55 10.59
C GLU A 172 -4.84 -9.37 11.43
N LEU A 173 -5.33 -8.85 12.56
CA LEU A 173 -6.21 -9.56 13.48
C LEU A 173 -7.49 -8.75 13.74
N THR A 174 -8.59 -9.44 13.93
CA THR A 174 -9.93 -8.83 14.05
C THR A 174 -10.20 -8.21 15.41
N THR A 175 -9.48 -8.66 16.45
CA THR A 175 -9.73 -8.24 17.84
C THR A 175 -8.53 -7.56 18.47
N SER A 176 -8.80 -6.62 19.37
CA SER A 176 -7.77 -5.96 20.17
C SER A 176 -7.04 -6.94 21.08
N GLU A 177 -7.73 -8.00 21.55
CA GLU A 177 -7.13 -9.04 22.37
C GLU A 177 -6.14 -9.88 21.54
N GLY A 178 -6.51 -10.26 20.32
CA GLY A 178 -5.63 -10.96 19.39
C GLY A 178 -4.38 -10.15 19.08
N LEU A 179 -4.54 -8.85 18.80
CA LEU A 179 -3.40 -7.95 18.60
C LEU A 179 -2.48 -7.90 19.82
N ARG A 180 -3.03 -7.75 21.03
CA ARG A 180 -2.23 -7.71 22.25
C ARG A 180 -1.42 -8.99 22.46
N LYS A 181 -1.99 -10.15 22.14
CA LYS A 181 -1.33 -11.47 22.29
C LYS A 181 -0.27 -11.74 21.23
N LEU A 182 -0.56 -11.38 19.97
CA LEU A 182 0.26 -11.79 18.83
C LEU A 182 1.08 -10.65 18.21
N ALA A 183 0.72 -9.39 18.42
CA ALA A 183 1.40 -8.21 17.90
C ALA A 183 1.39 -7.06 18.92
N PRO A 184 2.04 -7.19 20.09
CA PRO A 184 1.92 -6.26 21.20
C PRO A 184 2.34 -4.82 20.87
N ASN A 185 3.13 -4.62 19.83
CA ASN A 185 3.54 -3.30 19.35
C ASN A 185 2.50 -2.61 18.47
N LYS A 186 1.37 -3.26 18.18
CA LYS A 186 0.29 -2.72 17.35
C LYS A 186 -0.99 -2.58 18.19
N THR A 187 -1.74 -1.53 17.92
CA THR A 187 -3.09 -1.36 18.49
C THR A 187 -4.10 -1.19 17.36
N MET A 188 -5.36 -1.48 17.65
CA MET A 188 -6.44 -1.29 16.68
C MET A 188 -6.48 0.17 16.18
N GLN A 189 -6.26 1.13 17.06
CA GLN A 189 -6.25 2.55 16.72
C GLN A 189 -5.10 2.92 15.76
N THR A 190 -3.88 2.40 16.00
CA THR A 190 -2.72 2.68 15.11
C THR A 190 -2.90 2.10 13.71
N ILE A 191 -3.84 1.18 13.52
CA ILE A 191 -4.18 0.57 12.23
C ILE A 191 -5.38 1.27 11.59
N LEU A 192 -6.48 1.46 12.34
CA LEU A 192 -7.73 2.01 11.79
C LEU A 192 -7.66 3.51 11.52
N ASN A 193 -6.91 4.27 12.32
CA ASN A 193 -6.76 5.71 12.08
C ASN A 193 -6.14 6.03 10.72
N PRO A 194 -5.01 5.43 10.31
CA PRO A 194 -4.48 5.59 8.96
C PRO A 194 -5.47 5.18 7.86
N MET A 195 -6.22 4.08 8.04
CA MET A 195 -7.22 3.64 7.07
C MET A 195 -8.33 4.69 6.88
N GLY A 196 -8.80 5.29 7.98
CA GLY A 196 -9.81 6.36 7.95
C GLY A 196 -9.28 7.63 7.26
N LYS A 197 -8.02 8.00 7.52
CA LYS A 197 -7.38 9.15 6.87
C LYS A 197 -7.24 8.95 5.37
N VAL A 198 -6.75 7.77 4.95
CA VAL A 198 -6.64 7.41 3.53
C VAL A 198 -8.01 7.48 2.84
N GLN A 199 -9.04 6.90 3.45
CA GLN A 199 -10.40 6.94 2.92
C GLN A 199 -10.92 8.36 2.76
N ASN A 200 -10.80 9.18 3.80
CA ASN A 200 -11.27 10.56 3.78
C ASN A 200 -10.55 11.38 2.70
N THR A 201 -9.24 11.17 2.54
CA THR A 201 -8.45 11.88 1.51
C THR A 201 -8.83 11.42 0.10
N ILE A 202 -9.02 10.12 -0.12
CA ILE A 202 -9.51 9.59 -1.41
C ILE A 202 -10.87 10.21 -1.74
N ALA A 203 -11.80 10.20 -0.78
CA ALA A 203 -13.16 10.72 -0.98
C ALA A 203 -13.14 12.21 -1.29
N ALA A 204 -12.42 13.03 -0.52
CA ALA A 204 -12.30 14.46 -0.73
C ALA A 204 -11.69 14.79 -2.11
N HIS A 205 -10.63 14.08 -2.49
CA HIS A 205 -9.99 14.27 -3.79
C HIS A 205 -10.91 13.89 -4.96
N ARG A 206 -11.68 12.81 -4.83
CA ARG A 206 -12.66 12.40 -5.84
C ARG A 206 -13.77 13.44 -6.00
N VAL A 207 -14.31 13.94 -4.88
CA VAL A 207 -15.33 15.01 -4.91
C VAL A 207 -14.78 16.28 -5.55
N ALA A 208 -13.55 16.67 -5.25
CA ALA A 208 -12.90 17.82 -5.88
C ALA A 208 -12.74 17.66 -7.40
N LEU A 209 -12.65 16.42 -7.91
CA LEU A 209 -12.65 16.09 -9.34
C LEU A 209 -14.05 15.89 -9.94
N GLY A 210 -15.11 16.21 -9.23
CA GLY A 210 -16.50 16.01 -9.67
C GLY A 210 -16.95 14.55 -9.73
N LYS A 211 -16.26 13.64 -9.03
CA LYS A 211 -16.59 12.21 -8.96
C LYS A 211 -17.33 11.88 -7.67
N SER A 212 -18.01 10.71 -7.63
CA SER A 212 -18.56 10.19 -6.38
C SER A 212 -17.46 10.06 -5.31
N ALA A 213 -17.77 10.38 -4.05
CA ALA A 213 -16.87 10.18 -2.92
C ALA A 213 -16.44 8.72 -2.75
N TYR A 214 -17.30 7.79 -3.12
CA TYR A 214 -17.02 6.37 -3.05
C TYR A 214 -16.33 5.84 -4.31
N MET A 215 -15.44 4.87 -4.11
CA MET A 215 -14.78 4.18 -5.21
C MET A 215 -15.79 3.32 -5.98
N GLU A 216 -15.70 3.39 -7.30
CA GLU A 216 -16.50 2.50 -8.17
C GLU A 216 -16.09 1.04 -7.91
N ARG A 217 -17.08 0.18 -7.72
CA ARG A 217 -16.87 -1.26 -7.56
C ARG A 217 -16.83 -1.92 -8.93
N SER A 218 -16.01 -2.96 -9.08
CA SER A 218 -16.00 -3.75 -10.31
C SER A 218 -17.36 -4.40 -10.55
N ARG A 219 -17.73 -4.58 -11.81
CA ARG A 219 -19.04 -5.15 -12.22
C ARG A 219 -19.37 -6.49 -11.55
N GLY A 220 -18.34 -7.30 -11.19
CA GLY A 220 -18.54 -8.54 -10.44
C GLY A 220 -19.17 -8.38 -9.05
N ASN A 221 -19.09 -7.19 -8.46
CA ASN A 221 -19.72 -6.89 -7.17
C ASN A 221 -21.18 -6.38 -7.30
N GLN A 222 -21.72 -6.26 -8.51
CA GLN A 222 -23.12 -5.83 -8.70
C GLN A 222 -24.11 -6.83 -8.12
N TYR A 223 -23.75 -8.11 -8.08
CA TYR A 223 -24.58 -9.15 -7.46
C TYR A 223 -24.70 -9.03 -5.93
N LEU A 224 -23.78 -8.32 -5.29
CA LEU A 224 -23.80 -8.08 -3.83
C LEU A 224 -24.56 -6.79 -3.47
N GLN A 225 -25.03 -6.01 -4.43
CA GLN A 225 -25.74 -4.76 -4.16
C GLN A 225 -27.17 -4.98 -3.64
N ALA A 226 -27.74 -6.13 -3.83
CA ALA A 226 -29.17 -6.36 -3.64
C ALA A 226 -29.62 -6.54 -2.18
N GLY A 227 -28.79 -6.40 -1.15
CA GLY A 227 -29.33 -6.60 0.18
C GLY A 227 -28.45 -6.29 1.40
N ILE A 228 -27.17 -6.08 1.25
CA ILE A 228 -26.25 -6.01 2.42
C ILE A 228 -25.81 -4.58 2.77
N PHE A 229 -25.97 -3.62 1.86
CA PHE A 229 -25.48 -2.25 2.09
C PHE A 229 -26.62 -1.24 1.91
N SER A 230 -27.14 -0.70 3.01
CA SER A 230 -28.11 0.38 2.95
C SER A 230 -27.52 1.63 2.31
N ASP A 231 -28.15 2.18 1.29
CA ASP A 231 -27.71 3.40 0.60
C ASP A 231 -27.79 4.65 1.49
N THR A 232 -28.54 4.57 2.60
CA THR A 232 -28.78 5.70 3.50
C THR A 232 -27.52 6.19 4.21
N SER A 233 -26.67 5.28 4.69
CA SER A 233 -25.40 5.65 5.36
C SER A 233 -24.39 6.24 4.39
N LYS A 234 -24.39 5.77 3.14
CA LYS A 234 -23.53 6.28 2.06
C LYS A 234 -23.95 7.69 1.65
N GLN A 235 -25.25 7.91 1.50
CA GLN A 235 -25.78 9.23 1.17
C GLN A 235 -25.53 10.26 2.27
N GLN A 236 -25.64 9.89 3.55
CA GLN A 236 -25.31 10.76 4.67
C GLN A 236 -23.82 11.11 4.71
N PHE A 237 -22.95 10.15 4.47
CA PHE A 237 -21.50 10.40 4.41
C PHE A 237 -21.14 11.27 3.21
N GLN A 238 -21.72 11.01 2.04
CA GLN A 238 -21.56 11.83 0.84
C GLN A 238 -21.97 13.28 1.10
N LYS A 239 -23.16 13.52 1.65
CA LYS A 239 -23.65 14.87 2.03
C LYS A 239 -22.73 15.57 3.01
N LYS A 240 -22.17 14.83 4.00
CA LYS A 240 -21.24 15.39 4.98
C LYS A 240 -19.90 15.79 4.35
N LEU A 241 -19.42 15.06 3.33
CA LEU A 241 -18.21 15.43 2.59
C LEU A 241 -18.44 16.60 1.66
N GLU A 242 -19.57 16.63 0.96
CA GLU A 242 -19.95 17.73 0.07
C GLU A 242 -20.10 19.04 0.84
N SER A 243 -20.74 19.01 2.03
CA SER A 243 -20.84 20.17 2.91
C SER A 243 -19.48 20.65 3.43
N ARG A 244 -18.55 19.75 3.75
CA ARG A 244 -17.17 20.11 4.13
C ARG A 244 -16.38 20.69 2.95
N ALA A 245 -16.52 20.12 1.76
CA ALA A 245 -15.88 20.63 0.56
C ALA A 245 -16.42 22.01 0.14
N ALA A 246 -17.72 22.26 0.35
CA ALA A 246 -18.33 23.57 0.15
C ALA A 246 -17.79 24.62 1.13
N LEU A 247 -17.69 24.27 2.43
CA LEU A 247 -17.09 25.15 3.44
C LEU A 247 -15.63 25.50 3.14
N GLN A 248 -14.83 24.52 2.67
CA GLN A 248 -13.44 24.77 2.27
C GLN A 248 -13.34 25.67 1.03
N ARG A 249 -14.25 25.54 0.07
CA ARG A 249 -14.29 26.45 -1.10
C ARG A 249 -14.61 27.89 -0.71
N GLU A 250 -15.49 28.10 0.24
CA GLU A 250 -15.81 29.44 0.75
C GLU A 250 -14.63 30.08 1.50
N THR A 251 -13.83 29.28 2.22
CA THR A 251 -12.60 29.76 2.88
C THR A 251 -11.44 29.98 1.91
N ASP A 252 -11.38 29.27 0.78
CA ASP A 252 -10.33 29.41 -0.23
C ASP A 252 -10.60 30.53 -1.24
N VAL A 253 -11.85 30.89 -1.48
CA VAL A 253 -12.24 32.02 -2.36
C VAL A 253 -11.72 33.36 -1.80
N SER A 254 -11.47 33.46 -0.50
CA SER A 254 -10.88 34.67 0.12
C SER A 254 -9.36 34.79 -0.06
N LYS A 255 -8.68 33.81 -0.70
CA LYS A 255 -7.22 33.74 -0.87
C LYS A 255 -6.75 33.56 -2.30
N THR A 256 -7.54 33.84 -3.32
CA THR A 256 -7.11 33.66 -4.72
C THR A 256 -6.60 34.95 -5.35
N SER A 257 -5.29 35.08 -5.40
CA SER A 257 -4.63 35.65 -6.56
C SER A 257 -3.23 35.05 -6.72
N ALA A 258 -3.11 33.94 -7.42
CA ALA A 258 -1.94 33.53 -8.21
C ALA A 258 -2.26 32.21 -8.93
N ARG A 259 -2.75 32.32 -10.18
CA ARG A 259 -2.72 31.20 -11.11
C ARG A 259 -1.26 31.01 -11.54
N SER A 260 -0.53 30.11 -10.89
CA SER A 260 0.73 29.60 -11.40
C SER A 260 0.47 28.29 -12.14
N ASN A 261 0.97 28.18 -13.37
CA ASN A 261 0.99 26.94 -14.15
C ASN A 261 1.50 25.77 -13.30
N PRO A 262 0.88 24.59 -13.40
CA PRO A 262 1.37 23.43 -12.67
C PRO A 262 2.75 23.06 -13.22
N ALA A 263 3.79 23.32 -12.44
CA ALA A 263 5.14 22.93 -12.75
C ALA A 263 5.24 21.39 -12.84
N VAL A 264 5.79 20.90 -13.94
CA VAL A 264 6.34 19.55 -14.02
C VAL A 264 7.41 19.45 -12.94
N LEU A 265 7.37 18.41 -12.09
CA LEU A 265 8.44 18.19 -11.11
C LEU A 265 9.77 18.06 -11.86
N ASP A 266 10.63 19.05 -11.63
CA ASP A 266 11.98 19.05 -12.13
C ASP A 266 12.79 17.90 -11.49
N SER A 267 13.76 17.39 -12.23
CA SER A 267 14.71 16.35 -11.76
C SER A 267 15.57 16.81 -10.57
N SER A 268 15.56 18.10 -10.24
CA SER A 268 16.20 18.69 -9.05
C SER A 268 15.39 18.56 -7.76
N PHE A 269 14.14 18.05 -7.84
CA PHE A 269 13.26 17.91 -6.67
C PHE A 269 13.79 16.88 -5.67
N THR A 270 14.13 17.32 -4.47
CA THR A 270 14.73 16.50 -3.42
C THR A 270 13.68 15.98 -2.42
N TRP A 271 14.03 14.90 -1.69
CA TRP A 271 13.21 14.36 -0.59
C TRP A 271 12.86 15.43 0.47
N ASN A 272 13.82 16.26 0.85
CA ASN A 272 13.58 17.33 1.82
C ASN A 272 12.52 18.33 1.33
N GLN A 273 12.46 18.60 0.04
CA GLN A 273 11.41 19.42 -0.56
C GLN A 273 10.06 18.70 -0.57
N ALA A 274 10.04 17.39 -0.86
CA ALA A 274 8.81 16.59 -0.80
C ALA A 274 8.26 16.46 0.62
N TYR A 275 9.15 16.28 1.60
CA TYR A 275 8.77 16.18 3.01
C TYR A 275 8.22 17.49 3.59
N GLN A 276 8.69 18.62 3.07
CA GLN A 276 8.21 19.95 3.45
C GLN A 276 6.94 20.36 2.72
N LEU A 277 6.54 19.64 1.65
CA LEU A 277 5.31 19.93 0.94
C LEU A 277 4.10 19.60 1.84
N ALA A 278 3.30 20.58 2.13
CA ALA A 278 2.00 20.35 2.74
C ALA A 278 1.12 19.46 1.82
N PRO A 279 0.12 18.72 2.33
CA PRO A 279 -0.73 17.84 1.53
C PRO A 279 -1.32 18.50 0.28
N HIS A 280 -1.61 19.81 0.32
CA HIS A 280 -2.11 20.56 -0.83
C HIS A 280 -1.03 20.77 -1.91
N ASP A 281 0.25 20.78 -1.55
CA ASP A 281 1.35 20.94 -2.51
C ASP A 281 1.66 19.64 -3.26
N MET A 282 1.38 18.48 -2.66
CA MET A 282 1.49 17.19 -3.33
C MET A 282 0.47 17.03 -4.48
N SER A 283 -0.60 17.84 -4.50
CA SER A 283 -1.51 17.92 -5.65
C SER A 283 -0.83 18.45 -6.92
N ARG A 284 0.30 19.17 -6.79
CA ARG A 284 1.14 19.63 -7.91
C ARG A 284 1.72 18.49 -8.74
N LEU A 285 1.81 17.27 -8.16
CA LEU A 285 2.20 16.06 -8.90
C LEU A 285 1.23 15.68 -10.03
N LYS A 286 0.10 16.40 -10.19
CA LYS A 286 -0.99 16.06 -11.12
C LYS A 286 -1.49 14.61 -11.00
N ARG A 287 -1.25 13.99 -9.85
CA ARG A 287 -1.66 12.61 -9.58
C ARG A 287 -2.83 12.59 -8.61
N SER A 288 -3.79 11.74 -8.89
CA SER A 288 -4.87 11.46 -7.95
C SER A 288 -4.33 10.71 -6.73
N PHE A 289 -4.82 11.04 -5.55
CA PHE A 289 -4.48 10.33 -4.33
C PHE A 289 -5.01 8.90 -4.37
N ALA A 290 -4.12 7.91 -4.29
CA ALA A 290 -4.42 6.47 -4.31
C ALA A 290 -5.56 6.10 -5.27
N PRO A 291 -5.43 6.34 -6.60
CA PRO A 291 -6.54 6.20 -7.56
C PRO A 291 -7.11 4.78 -7.65
N ALA A 292 -6.33 3.77 -7.30
CA ALA A 292 -6.79 2.38 -7.20
C ALA A 292 -7.33 2.00 -5.80
N GLY A 293 -7.46 3.01 -4.90
CA GLY A 293 -8.06 2.84 -3.58
C GLY A 293 -7.15 2.22 -2.55
N GLN A 294 -7.75 1.79 -1.44
CA GLN A 294 -7.04 1.11 -0.37
C GLN A 294 -7.49 -0.34 -0.19
N SER A 295 -6.63 -1.13 0.43
CA SER A 295 -6.90 -2.53 0.78
C SER A 295 -6.34 -2.86 2.16
N THR A 296 -6.75 -4.02 2.70
CA THR A 296 -6.23 -4.56 3.96
C THR A 296 -6.05 -6.07 3.85
N GLN A 297 -5.38 -6.65 4.84
CA GLN A 297 -5.22 -8.09 4.97
C GLN A 297 -5.55 -8.49 6.41
N MET A 298 -6.21 -9.65 6.57
CA MET A 298 -6.46 -10.32 7.83
C MET A 298 -5.89 -11.73 7.81
N ILE A 299 -5.44 -12.19 8.98
CA ILE A 299 -4.92 -13.55 9.19
C ILE A 299 -6.05 -14.38 9.79
N ILE A 300 -6.30 -15.54 9.21
CA ILE A 300 -7.33 -16.49 9.65
C ILE A 300 -6.67 -17.65 10.37
N GLY A 301 -7.25 -18.07 11.49
CA GLY A 301 -6.77 -19.21 12.27
C GLY A 301 -5.66 -18.88 13.28
N ALA A 302 -5.21 -17.62 13.37
CA ALA A 302 -4.23 -17.19 14.36
C ALA A 302 -4.80 -17.07 15.78
N THR A 303 -6.09 -16.83 15.87
CA THR A 303 -6.85 -16.63 17.11
C THR A 303 -8.19 -17.35 16.99
N GLY A 304 -8.92 -17.49 18.10
CA GLY A 304 -10.14 -18.33 18.18
C GLY A 304 -11.41 -17.64 17.66
N GLU A 305 -11.30 -16.63 16.80
CA GLU A 305 -12.48 -15.97 16.23
C GLU A 305 -13.23 -16.90 15.28
N SER A 306 -14.57 -16.80 15.34
CA SER A 306 -15.45 -17.50 14.42
C SER A 306 -15.43 -16.86 13.04
N ASP A 307 -15.79 -17.62 11.99
CA ASP A 307 -15.98 -17.11 10.63
C ASP A 307 -17.00 -15.98 10.59
N TYR A 308 -18.02 -16.04 11.46
CA TYR A 308 -19.00 -14.96 11.59
C TYR A 308 -18.34 -13.65 12.01
N THR A 309 -17.45 -13.67 13.01
CA THR A 309 -16.70 -12.49 13.47
C THR A 309 -15.82 -11.94 12.35
N LEU A 310 -15.14 -12.81 11.60
CA LEU A 310 -14.31 -12.44 10.45
C LEU A 310 -15.14 -11.75 9.36
N LEU A 311 -16.28 -12.33 8.99
CA LEU A 311 -17.19 -11.77 7.98
C LEU A 311 -17.81 -10.45 8.44
N GLN A 312 -18.23 -10.35 9.69
CA GLN A 312 -18.77 -9.12 10.27
C GLN A 312 -17.73 -8.00 10.26
N THR A 313 -16.48 -8.30 10.67
CA THR A 313 -15.36 -7.34 10.61
C THR A 313 -15.10 -6.91 9.16
N THR A 314 -15.10 -7.85 8.23
CA THR A 314 -14.94 -7.56 6.80
C THR A 314 -16.03 -6.62 6.29
N GLN A 315 -17.28 -6.88 6.65
CA GLN A 315 -18.40 -6.01 6.30
C GLN A 315 -18.21 -4.59 6.84
N GLN A 316 -17.84 -4.47 8.11
CA GLN A 316 -17.57 -3.18 8.74
C GLN A 316 -16.43 -2.42 8.06
N LEU A 317 -15.36 -3.12 7.68
CA LEU A 317 -14.24 -2.55 6.94
C LEU A 317 -14.65 -2.03 5.56
N TYR A 318 -15.45 -2.76 4.81
CA TYR A 318 -15.97 -2.30 3.54
C TYR A 318 -16.91 -1.10 3.69
N GLN A 319 -17.76 -1.10 4.71
CA GLN A 319 -18.72 -0.01 4.97
C GLN A 319 -18.02 1.24 5.51
N GLY A 320 -17.12 1.06 6.49
CA GLY A 320 -16.49 2.17 7.20
C GLY A 320 -15.34 2.83 6.46
N PHE A 321 -14.59 2.06 5.64
CA PHE A 321 -13.35 2.55 5.02
C PHE A 321 -13.36 2.50 3.49
N ASP A 322 -14.48 2.15 2.85
CA ASP A 322 -14.61 2.03 1.37
C ASP A 322 -13.46 1.24 0.73
N LEU A 323 -13.07 0.13 1.39
CA LEU A 323 -11.96 -0.69 0.94
C LEU A 323 -12.24 -1.28 -0.45
N LYS A 324 -11.21 -1.31 -1.28
CA LYS A 324 -11.29 -1.98 -2.57
C LYS A 324 -11.22 -3.50 -2.41
N ARG A 325 -10.42 -3.99 -1.45
CA ARG A 325 -10.28 -5.43 -1.13
C ARG A 325 -9.89 -5.65 0.33
N VAL A 326 -10.40 -6.72 0.89
CA VAL A 326 -9.92 -7.38 2.10
C VAL A 326 -9.31 -8.71 1.67
N PHE A 327 -8.05 -8.93 1.99
CA PHE A 327 -7.35 -10.18 1.72
C PHE A 327 -7.33 -11.05 2.99
N TYR A 328 -7.35 -12.35 2.80
CA TYR A 328 -7.23 -13.32 3.87
C TYR A 328 -5.97 -14.15 3.67
N SER A 329 -5.22 -14.36 4.74
CA SER A 329 -4.10 -15.28 4.79
C SER A 329 -4.31 -16.32 5.88
N ALA A 330 -3.90 -17.55 5.64
CA ALA A 330 -3.84 -18.56 6.69
C ALA A 330 -2.71 -18.24 7.67
N TYR A 331 -2.90 -18.63 8.92
CA TYR A 331 -1.87 -18.59 9.96
C TYR A 331 -0.87 -19.73 9.81
#